data_276b17f61bb0cfd07bec32d4be46fedb
#
_entry.id   276b17f61bb0cfd07bec32d4be46fedb
#
_cell.length_a   1.000
_cell.length_b   1.000
_cell.length_c   1.000
_cell.angle_alpha   90.00
_cell.angle_beta   90.00
_cell.angle_gamma   90.00
#
_symmetry.space_group_name_H-M   'P 1'
#
loop_
_entity.id
_entity.type
_entity.pdbx_description
1 polymer ?
#
loop_
_entity_poly.entity_id
_entity_poly.type
_entity_poly.pdbx_seq_one_letter_code
_entity_poly.pdbx_strand_id
1 'polypeptide(L)'
;IDFAYRNYGSRSNIHFIQADIRQLPFKKSFFDYIFSDQVLHHTKNTATSFKYLTKFLIKSGFISIYVYNKKAPIREYVDDYVRKKTVKMSVAECTEFSKDMAYLGKALSKLKKKITIPRDIPLLGVKSGTYDVQRFVYWNFLKCFWDESDNFQRSVGVNFDWYYPKFAYRHTASEVKKWFRDAKLRITTLKEIESGISVTGIKR
;
A
#
# COMPACT_ATOMS: atom_id res chain seq x y z
N ILE A 1 -15.36 12.14 -0.75
CA ILE A 1 -16.65 11.70 -0.20
C ILE A 1 -17.76 11.81 -1.24
N ASP A 2 -17.86 12.88 -2.01
CA ASP A 2 -18.94 13.15 -2.97
C ASP A 2 -19.09 12.07 -4.05
N PHE A 3 -17.98 11.58 -4.58
CA PHE A 3 -18.02 10.48 -5.55
C PHE A 3 -18.60 9.18 -4.93
N ALA A 4 -18.20 8.84 -3.71
CA ALA A 4 -18.71 7.66 -3.03
C ALA A 4 -20.21 7.82 -2.69
N TYR A 5 -20.60 9.00 -2.22
CA TYR A 5 -22.00 9.31 -1.93
C TYR A 5 -22.90 9.26 -3.19
N ARG A 6 -22.44 9.82 -4.32
CA ARG A 6 -23.17 9.74 -5.59
C ARG A 6 -23.44 8.31 -6.05
N ASN A 7 -22.49 7.40 -5.82
CA ASN A 7 -22.61 6.01 -6.27
C ASN A 7 -23.40 5.12 -5.32
N TYR A 8 -23.37 5.42 -4.01
CA TYR A 8 -23.89 4.49 -2.99
C TYR A 8 -24.80 5.16 -1.95
N GLY A 9 -25.03 6.48 -2.02
CA GLY A 9 -25.77 7.25 -1.01
C GLY A 9 -27.25 6.88 -0.88
N SER A 10 -27.83 6.21 -1.89
CA SER A 10 -29.19 5.69 -1.83
C SER A 10 -29.35 4.42 -0.96
N ARG A 11 -28.25 3.82 -0.57
CA ARG A 11 -28.28 2.59 0.27
C ARG A 11 -28.44 2.96 1.75
N SER A 12 -29.53 2.56 2.37
CA SER A 12 -29.85 2.87 3.76
C SER A 12 -28.88 2.30 4.80
N ASN A 13 -28.10 1.28 4.43
CA ASN A 13 -27.13 0.62 5.29
C ASN A 13 -25.68 1.15 5.10
N ILE A 14 -25.48 2.22 4.30
CA ILE A 14 -24.16 2.83 4.06
C ILE A 14 -24.20 4.28 4.54
N HIS A 15 -23.28 4.63 5.43
CA HIS A 15 -23.13 5.96 5.97
C HIS A 15 -21.76 6.52 5.61
N PHE A 16 -21.72 7.72 5.00
CA PHE A 16 -20.50 8.39 4.56
C PHE A 16 -20.13 9.47 5.55
N ILE A 17 -18.92 9.40 6.10
CA ILE A 17 -18.41 10.38 7.06
C ILE A 17 -17.05 10.86 6.58
N GLN A 18 -16.90 12.16 6.38
CA GLN A 18 -15.61 12.80 6.13
C GLN A 18 -14.96 13.16 7.45
N ALA A 19 -13.85 12.51 7.77
CA ALA A 19 -13.14 12.75 9.02
C ALA A 19 -11.64 12.50 8.89
N ASP A 20 -10.84 13.13 9.73
CA ASP A 20 -9.44 12.77 9.91
C ASP A 20 -9.37 11.45 10.70
N ILE A 21 -8.64 10.47 10.18
CA ILE A 21 -8.45 9.17 10.84
C ILE A 21 -7.85 9.29 12.25
N ARG A 22 -7.25 10.44 12.59
CA ARG A 22 -6.69 10.73 13.91
C ARG A 22 -7.69 11.36 14.87
N GLN A 23 -8.89 11.73 14.39
CA GLN A 23 -9.95 12.40 15.16
C GLN A 23 -11.31 11.94 14.64
N LEU A 24 -11.61 10.66 14.86
CA LEU A 24 -12.87 10.08 14.41
C LEU A 24 -14.01 10.45 15.36
N PRO A 25 -15.21 10.83 14.84
CA PRO A 25 -16.35 11.27 15.64
C PRO A 25 -17.17 10.09 16.22
N PHE A 26 -16.52 9.02 16.63
CA PHE A 26 -17.18 7.82 17.15
C PHE A 26 -16.90 7.63 18.64
N LYS A 27 -17.82 6.95 19.32
CA LYS A 27 -17.61 6.45 20.68
C LYS A 27 -16.57 5.31 20.67
N LYS A 28 -15.79 5.19 21.73
CA LYS A 28 -14.93 4.01 21.93
C LYS A 28 -15.80 2.75 21.99
N SER A 29 -15.23 1.60 21.56
CA SER A 29 -15.93 0.31 21.57
C SER A 29 -17.29 0.37 20.85
N PHE A 30 -17.26 0.82 19.58
CA PHE A 30 -18.45 1.05 18.76
C PHE A 30 -18.58 0.04 17.61
N PHE A 31 -17.45 -0.38 17.02
CA PHE A 31 -17.46 -1.21 15.81
C PHE A 31 -17.15 -2.68 16.12
N ASP A 32 -17.91 -3.58 15.52
CA ASP A 32 -17.63 -5.01 15.49
C ASP A 32 -16.47 -5.35 14.56
N TYR A 33 -16.35 -4.59 13.46
CA TYR A 33 -15.32 -4.78 12.46
C TYR A 33 -14.79 -3.46 11.93
N ILE A 34 -13.47 -3.34 11.84
CA ILE A 34 -12.77 -2.23 11.19
C ILE A 34 -11.96 -2.79 10.03
N PHE A 35 -12.15 -2.22 8.84
CA PHE A 35 -11.37 -2.55 7.65
C PHE A 35 -10.60 -1.31 7.18
N SER A 36 -9.30 -1.45 7.00
CA SER A 36 -8.43 -0.37 6.52
C SER A 36 -7.47 -0.92 5.46
N ASP A 37 -7.88 -0.82 4.22
CA ASP A 37 -7.10 -1.27 3.08
C ASP A 37 -6.40 -0.09 2.40
N GLN A 38 -5.08 -0.15 2.28
CA GLN A 38 -4.25 0.84 1.59
C GLN A 38 -4.37 2.29 2.11
N VAL A 39 -4.64 2.47 3.42
CA VAL A 39 -4.85 3.79 4.03
C VAL A 39 -3.77 4.13 5.07
N LEU A 40 -3.50 3.24 6.01
CA LEU A 40 -2.72 3.55 7.21
C LEU A 40 -1.29 4.00 6.92
N HIS A 41 -0.67 3.43 5.91
CA HIS A 41 0.70 3.78 5.50
C HIS A 41 0.80 5.16 4.83
N HIS A 42 -0.33 5.79 4.53
CA HIS A 42 -0.42 7.18 4.08
C HIS A 42 -0.70 8.18 5.20
N THR A 43 -0.71 7.75 6.46
CA THR A 43 -0.83 8.63 7.63
C THR A 43 0.54 9.08 8.12
N LYS A 44 0.60 10.15 8.91
CA LYS A 44 1.87 10.68 9.47
C LYS A 44 2.64 9.63 10.30
N ASN A 45 1.93 8.71 10.95
CA ASN A 45 2.51 7.58 11.69
C ASN A 45 1.55 6.40 11.65
N THR A 46 1.92 5.36 10.90
CA THR A 46 1.10 4.17 10.67
C THR A 46 0.73 3.44 11.96
N ALA A 47 1.71 3.19 12.83
CA ALA A 47 1.51 2.46 14.08
C ALA A 47 0.58 3.21 15.05
N THR A 48 0.74 4.54 15.15
CA THR A 48 -0.12 5.37 16.00
C THR A 48 -1.55 5.41 15.48
N SER A 49 -1.73 5.54 14.15
CA SER A 49 -3.05 5.51 13.52
C SER A 49 -3.73 4.15 13.69
N PHE A 50 -3.00 3.06 13.52
CA PHE A 50 -3.50 1.72 13.81
C PHE A 50 -3.95 1.58 15.27
N LYS A 51 -3.08 1.95 16.22
CA LYS A 51 -3.40 1.90 17.67
C LYS A 51 -4.61 2.78 18.00
N TYR A 52 -4.79 3.91 17.34
CA TYR A 52 -5.95 4.76 17.54
C TYR A 52 -7.24 4.07 17.08
N LEU A 53 -7.25 3.45 15.91
CA LEU A 53 -8.41 2.71 15.38
C LEU A 53 -8.85 1.59 16.32
N THR A 54 -7.94 0.88 16.97
CA THR A 54 -8.30 -0.24 17.86
C THR A 54 -9.10 0.18 19.08
N LYS A 55 -9.12 1.47 19.43
CA LYS A 55 -9.95 2.00 20.53
C LYS A 55 -11.44 1.92 20.21
N PHE A 56 -11.80 1.94 18.95
CA PHE A 56 -13.19 1.90 18.49
C PHE A 56 -13.75 0.49 18.31
N LEU A 57 -12.92 -0.55 18.40
CA LEU A 57 -13.37 -1.94 18.40
C LEU A 57 -14.04 -2.30 19.74
N ILE A 58 -15.17 -2.98 19.66
CA ILE A 58 -15.76 -3.67 20.82
C ILE A 58 -14.88 -4.84 21.27
N LYS A 59 -15.15 -5.41 22.42
CA LYS A 59 -14.56 -6.69 22.83
C LYS A 59 -14.97 -7.77 21.83
N SER A 60 -14.04 -8.65 21.46
CA SER A 60 -14.20 -9.65 20.42
C SER A 60 -14.43 -9.09 19.00
N GLY A 61 -14.31 -7.78 18.79
CA GLY A 61 -14.35 -7.16 17.46
C GLY A 61 -13.06 -7.41 16.67
N PHE A 62 -13.18 -7.35 15.36
CA PHE A 62 -12.08 -7.63 14.42
C PHE A 62 -11.54 -6.37 13.78
N ILE A 63 -10.25 -6.36 13.48
CA ILE A 63 -9.63 -5.38 12.58
C ILE A 63 -8.82 -6.09 11.50
N SER A 64 -9.06 -5.69 10.24
CA SER A 64 -8.25 -6.10 9.10
C SER A 64 -7.56 -4.88 8.52
N ILE A 65 -6.26 -4.99 8.30
CA ILE A 65 -5.47 -3.94 7.66
C ILE A 65 -4.67 -4.48 6.49
N TYR A 66 -4.41 -3.61 5.50
CA TYR A 66 -3.37 -3.80 4.51
C TYR A 66 -2.41 -2.61 4.56
N VAL A 67 -1.10 -2.88 4.61
CA VAL A 67 -0.04 -1.87 4.53
C VAL A 67 1.04 -2.29 3.55
N TYR A 68 1.78 -1.31 3.01
CA TYR A 68 2.87 -1.60 2.08
C TYR A 68 4.00 -2.39 2.74
N ASN A 69 4.46 -3.43 2.04
CA ASN A 69 5.62 -4.22 2.43
C ASN A 69 6.92 -3.52 2.03
N LYS A 70 7.96 -3.60 2.84
CA LYS A 70 9.32 -3.19 2.48
C LYS A 70 9.80 -3.94 1.26
N LYS A 71 10.52 -3.23 0.40
CA LYS A 71 11.12 -3.76 -0.81
C LYS A 71 12.60 -4.09 -0.61
N ALA A 72 13.24 -4.61 -1.65
CA ALA A 72 14.67 -4.77 -1.70
C ALA A 72 15.40 -3.44 -1.43
N PRO A 73 16.57 -3.43 -0.76
CA PRO A 73 17.27 -2.21 -0.35
C PRO A 73 17.48 -1.20 -1.51
N ILE A 74 17.88 -1.67 -2.67
CA ILE A 74 18.08 -0.79 -3.83
C ILE A 74 16.77 -0.18 -4.30
N ARG A 75 15.67 -0.94 -4.26
CA ARG A 75 14.35 -0.45 -4.60
C ARG A 75 13.86 0.61 -3.61
N GLU A 76 14.06 0.41 -2.31
CA GLU A 76 13.73 1.41 -1.28
C GLU A 76 14.50 2.72 -1.51
N TYR A 77 15.79 2.62 -1.83
CA TYR A 77 16.64 3.78 -2.14
C TYR A 77 16.13 4.56 -3.35
N VAL A 78 15.81 3.86 -4.45
CA VAL A 78 15.30 4.50 -5.68
C VAL A 78 13.93 5.13 -5.45
N ASP A 79 13.03 4.42 -4.78
CA ASP A 79 11.70 4.96 -4.46
C ASP A 79 11.81 6.22 -3.58
N ASP A 80 12.67 6.23 -2.57
CA ASP A 80 12.88 7.41 -1.71
C ASP A 80 13.51 8.58 -2.47
N TYR A 81 14.48 8.32 -3.36
CA TYR A 81 15.06 9.33 -4.21
C TYR A 81 14.02 10.00 -5.12
N VAL A 82 13.21 9.21 -5.81
CA VAL A 82 12.16 9.71 -6.71
C VAL A 82 11.10 10.48 -5.90
N ARG A 83 10.63 9.91 -4.81
CA ARG A 83 9.59 10.51 -3.97
C ARG A 83 10.00 11.85 -3.33
N LYS A 84 11.28 12.08 -3.02
CA LYS A 84 11.77 13.39 -2.58
C LYS A 84 11.45 14.52 -3.57
N LYS A 85 11.26 14.19 -4.86
CA LYS A 85 10.90 15.13 -5.91
C LYS A 85 9.39 15.12 -6.17
N THR A 86 8.80 13.96 -6.37
CA THR A 86 7.40 13.83 -6.80
C THR A 86 6.39 14.32 -5.77
N VAL A 87 6.68 14.21 -4.48
CA VAL A 87 5.81 14.77 -3.41
C VAL A 87 5.73 16.30 -3.37
N LYS A 88 6.58 16.97 -4.16
CA LYS A 88 6.59 18.43 -4.33
C LYS A 88 5.95 18.88 -5.63
N MET A 89 5.64 17.96 -6.52
CA MET A 89 4.99 18.22 -7.81
C MET A 89 3.52 18.58 -7.60
N SER A 90 2.96 19.32 -8.53
CA SER A 90 1.53 19.46 -8.68
C SER A 90 0.89 18.12 -9.10
N VAL A 91 -0.43 18.01 -8.97
CA VAL A 91 -1.19 16.84 -9.45
C VAL A 91 -0.91 16.59 -10.94
N ALA A 92 -0.91 17.65 -11.76
CA ALA A 92 -0.68 17.55 -13.19
C ALA A 92 0.73 17.00 -13.51
N GLU A 93 1.78 17.60 -12.93
CA GLU A 93 3.18 17.16 -13.13
C GLU A 93 3.39 15.71 -12.68
N CYS A 94 2.87 15.32 -11.52
CA CYS A 94 2.99 13.94 -11.05
C CYS A 94 2.16 12.97 -11.89
N THR A 95 1.05 13.40 -12.48
CA THR A 95 0.27 12.60 -13.42
C THR A 95 1.07 12.34 -14.69
N GLU A 96 1.73 13.37 -15.27
CA GLU A 96 2.59 13.19 -16.45
C GLU A 96 3.76 12.24 -16.13
N PHE A 97 4.46 12.46 -15.02
CA PHE A 97 5.49 11.53 -14.57
C PHE A 97 4.97 10.09 -14.41
N SER A 98 3.75 9.92 -13.92
CA SER A 98 3.12 8.60 -13.76
C SER A 98 2.78 7.94 -15.10
N LYS A 99 2.46 8.74 -16.13
CA LYS A 99 2.34 8.27 -17.51
C LYS A 99 3.68 7.77 -18.05
N ASP A 100 4.77 8.51 -17.81
CA ASP A 100 6.10 8.11 -18.21
C ASP A 100 6.50 6.76 -17.58
N MET A 101 6.18 6.57 -16.30
CA MET A 101 6.41 5.29 -15.62
C MET A 101 5.55 4.15 -16.19
N ALA A 102 4.32 4.43 -16.59
CA ALA A 102 3.46 3.45 -17.26
C ALA A 102 3.99 3.11 -18.67
N TYR A 103 4.45 4.11 -19.43
CA TYR A 103 5.11 3.88 -20.73
C TYR A 103 6.39 3.05 -20.60
N LEU A 104 7.24 3.35 -19.61
CA LEU A 104 8.43 2.54 -19.32
C LEU A 104 8.04 1.10 -18.99
N GLY A 105 7.08 0.90 -18.10
CA GLY A 105 6.58 -0.43 -17.76
C GLY A 105 6.05 -1.19 -18.97
N LYS A 106 5.28 -0.50 -19.85
CA LYS A 106 4.77 -1.04 -21.10
C LYS A 106 5.89 -1.42 -22.08
N ALA A 107 6.91 -0.57 -22.21
CA ALA A 107 8.06 -0.84 -23.09
C ALA A 107 8.83 -2.08 -22.63
N LEU A 108 9.08 -2.20 -21.32
CA LEU A 108 9.73 -3.38 -20.74
C LEU A 108 8.90 -4.65 -20.92
N SER A 109 7.58 -4.57 -20.75
CA SER A 109 6.64 -5.70 -20.94
C SER A 109 6.63 -6.19 -22.38
N LYS A 110 6.69 -5.27 -23.35
CA LYS A 110 6.73 -5.61 -24.79
C LYS A 110 7.97 -6.41 -25.21
N LEU A 111 9.04 -6.37 -24.44
CA LEU A 111 10.23 -7.19 -24.72
C LEU A 111 9.91 -8.68 -24.69
N LYS A 112 8.92 -9.10 -23.88
CA LYS A 112 8.53 -10.51 -23.68
C LYS A 112 9.74 -11.42 -23.38
N LYS A 113 10.73 -10.88 -22.68
CA LYS A 113 11.97 -11.57 -22.32
C LYS A 113 11.98 -11.92 -20.84
N LYS A 114 12.68 -13.00 -20.52
CA LYS A 114 13.00 -13.38 -19.14
C LYS A 114 14.47 -13.16 -18.86
N ILE A 115 14.78 -12.86 -17.61
CA ILE A 115 16.14 -12.77 -17.08
C ILE A 115 16.32 -13.85 -16.01
N THR A 116 17.43 -14.58 -16.06
CA THR A 116 17.78 -15.55 -15.04
C THR A 116 18.90 -15.00 -14.18
N ILE A 117 18.65 -14.91 -12.88
CA ILE A 117 19.61 -14.52 -11.86
C ILE A 117 20.17 -15.81 -11.27
N PRO A 118 21.45 -16.16 -11.50
CA PRO A 118 21.98 -17.48 -11.17
C PRO A 118 22.18 -17.68 -9.64
N ARG A 119 22.36 -16.60 -8.88
CA ARG A 119 22.54 -16.62 -7.44
C ARG A 119 21.97 -15.36 -6.78
N ASP A 120 21.64 -15.47 -5.48
CA ASP A 120 21.20 -14.32 -4.69
C ASP A 120 22.26 -13.20 -4.70
N ILE A 121 21.79 -11.94 -4.72
CA ILE A 121 22.62 -10.74 -4.56
C ILE A 121 22.16 -10.05 -3.26
N PRO A 122 22.67 -10.46 -2.09
CA PRO A 122 22.14 -10.02 -0.79
C PRO A 122 22.20 -8.52 -0.58
N LEU A 123 23.26 -7.85 -1.04
CA LEU A 123 23.43 -6.40 -0.92
C LEU A 123 22.30 -5.62 -1.60
N LEU A 124 21.81 -6.12 -2.72
CA LEU A 124 20.69 -5.52 -3.46
C LEU A 124 19.33 -6.07 -3.01
N GLY A 125 19.31 -7.15 -2.25
CA GLY A 125 18.10 -7.89 -1.90
C GLY A 125 17.45 -8.63 -3.08
N VAL A 126 18.21 -8.87 -4.15
CA VAL A 126 17.75 -9.58 -5.34
C VAL A 126 17.92 -11.08 -5.12
N LYS A 127 16.85 -11.84 -5.35
CA LYS A 127 16.87 -13.29 -5.23
C LYS A 127 17.21 -13.96 -6.57
N SER A 128 17.85 -15.13 -6.48
CA SER A 128 18.02 -16.01 -7.63
C SER A 128 16.68 -16.50 -8.16
N GLY A 129 16.62 -16.77 -9.46
CA GLY A 129 15.39 -17.22 -10.13
C GLY A 129 15.26 -16.67 -11.53
N THR A 130 14.20 -17.07 -12.23
CA THR A 130 13.89 -16.58 -13.57
C THR A 130 12.66 -15.69 -13.50
N TYR A 131 12.80 -14.46 -13.99
CA TYR A 131 11.81 -13.41 -13.90
C TYR A 131 11.47 -12.86 -15.29
N ASP A 132 10.23 -12.43 -15.47
CA ASP A 132 9.91 -11.49 -16.55
C ASP A 132 10.69 -10.19 -16.35
N VAL A 133 11.24 -9.62 -17.42
CA VAL A 133 12.12 -8.42 -17.34
C VAL A 133 11.37 -7.24 -16.71
N GLN A 134 10.11 -6.99 -17.10
CA GLN A 134 9.33 -5.88 -16.53
C GLN A 134 9.11 -6.10 -15.03
N ARG A 135 8.73 -7.32 -14.61
CA ARG A 135 8.51 -7.64 -13.18
C ARG A 135 9.81 -7.60 -12.39
N PHE A 136 10.92 -8.01 -12.99
CA PHE A 136 12.24 -7.92 -12.35
C PHE A 136 12.63 -6.47 -12.06
N VAL A 137 12.51 -5.58 -13.04
CA VAL A 137 12.76 -4.13 -12.85
C VAL A 137 11.79 -3.55 -11.84
N TYR A 138 10.49 -3.84 -11.99
CA TYR A 138 9.43 -3.34 -11.13
C TYR A 138 9.61 -3.71 -9.65
N TRP A 139 9.97 -4.94 -9.34
CA TRP A 139 10.09 -5.37 -7.96
C TRP A 139 11.44 -5.02 -7.31
N ASN A 140 12.51 -4.98 -8.09
CA ASN A 140 13.85 -4.85 -7.52
C ASN A 140 14.48 -3.45 -7.68
N PHE A 141 14.04 -2.63 -8.66
CA PHE A 141 14.73 -1.38 -8.95
C PHE A 141 13.85 -0.15 -9.00
N LEU A 142 12.74 -0.17 -9.73
CA LEU A 142 11.96 1.03 -10.00
C LEU A 142 10.47 0.72 -10.18
N LYS A 143 9.60 1.47 -9.48
CA LYS A 143 8.15 1.40 -9.69
C LYS A 143 7.79 1.91 -11.09
N CYS A 144 7.58 0.99 -12.01
CA CYS A 144 7.06 1.24 -13.35
C CYS A 144 5.92 0.25 -13.62
N PHE A 145 4.78 0.45 -12.93
CA PHE A 145 3.66 -0.47 -13.02
C PHE A 145 3.06 -0.47 -14.42
N TRP A 146 2.86 -1.66 -14.94
CA TRP A 146 2.15 -1.95 -16.16
C TRP A 146 1.42 -3.28 -16.03
N ASP A 147 0.19 -3.32 -16.49
CA ASP A 147 -0.61 -4.54 -16.60
C ASP A 147 -1.27 -4.57 -17.98
N GLU A 148 -0.98 -5.60 -18.77
CA GLU A 148 -1.55 -5.76 -20.14
C GLU A 148 -3.03 -6.10 -20.11
N SER A 149 -3.52 -6.71 -19.02
CA SER A 149 -4.94 -7.08 -18.85
C SER A 149 -5.81 -5.91 -18.46
N ASP A 150 -5.22 -4.75 -18.16
CA ASP A 150 -5.92 -3.56 -17.68
C ASP A 150 -5.68 -2.35 -18.60
N ASN A 151 -6.46 -1.30 -18.43
CA ASN A 151 -6.32 -0.10 -19.23
C ASN A 151 -5.10 0.74 -18.79
N PHE A 152 -4.62 1.58 -19.71
CA PHE A 152 -3.48 2.47 -19.48
C PHE A 152 -3.70 3.40 -18.27
N GLN A 153 -4.92 3.95 -18.12
CA GLN A 153 -5.23 4.89 -17.04
C GLN A 153 -5.11 4.25 -15.66
N ARG A 154 -5.45 2.98 -15.52
CA ARG A 154 -5.23 2.26 -14.26
C ARG A 154 -3.74 2.10 -13.95
N SER A 155 -2.93 1.79 -14.94
CA SER A 155 -1.47 1.74 -14.75
C SER A 155 -0.90 3.09 -14.34
N VAL A 156 -1.38 4.18 -14.92
CA VAL A 156 -1.05 5.55 -14.50
C VAL A 156 -1.47 5.79 -13.05
N GLY A 157 -2.71 5.46 -12.69
CA GLY A 157 -3.23 5.62 -11.34
C GLY A 157 -2.41 4.87 -10.28
N VAL A 158 -2.00 3.62 -10.56
CA VAL A 158 -1.15 2.81 -9.66
C VAL A 158 0.24 3.42 -9.47
N ASN A 159 0.83 4.01 -10.52
CA ASN A 159 2.10 4.71 -10.41
C ASN A 159 1.93 6.03 -9.64
N PHE A 160 0.85 6.79 -9.90
CA PHE A 160 0.53 8.03 -9.21
C PHE A 160 0.33 7.82 -7.70
N ASP A 161 -0.45 6.82 -7.32
CA ASP A 161 -0.71 6.47 -5.92
C ASP A 161 0.56 6.07 -5.14
N TRP A 162 1.57 5.57 -5.83
CA TRP A 162 2.87 5.29 -5.25
C TRP A 162 3.73 6.54 -5.05
N TYR A 163 3.74 7.43 -6.04
CA TYR A 163 4.70 8.53 -6.08
C TYR A 163 4.19 9.84 -5.48
N TYR A 164 2.90 10.13 -5.60
CA TYR A 164 2.33 11.42 -5.20
C TYR A 164 2.08 11.58 -3.70
N PRO A 165 1.52 10.60 -2.95
CA PRO A 165 1.16 10.79 -1.56
C PRO A 165 2.34 11.25 -0.71
N LYS A 166 2.13 12.27 0.12
CA LYS A 166 3.18 12.82 1.02
C LYS A 166 3.80 11.76 1.91
N PHE A 167 3.01 10.84 2.41
CA PHE A 167 3.44 9.70 3.20
C PHE A 167 3.13 8.40 2.45
N ALA A 168 4.09 7.50 2.40
CA ALA A 168 3.93 6.13 1.88
C ALA A 168 4.96 5.24 2.58
N TYR A 169 4.69 4.95 3.84
CA TYR A 169 5.56 4.11 4.66
C TYR A 169 5.46 2.65 4.22
N ARG A 170 6.59 1.97 4.27
CA ARG A 170 6.71 0.54 4.01
C ARG A 170 7.14 -0.15 5.29
N HIS A 171 6.56 -1.30 5.57
CA HIS A 171 6.69 -2.00 6.83
C HIS A 171 7.15 -3.44 6.64
N THR A 172 7.70 -4.04 7.68
CA THR A 172 7.97 -5.47 7.74
C THR A 172 6.81 -6.18 8.45
N ALA A 173 6.64 -7.46 8.19
CA ALA A 173 5.66 -8.28 8.92
C ALA A 173 5.94 -8.29 10.44
N SER A 174 7.20 -8.20 10.85
CA SER A 174 7.59 -8.12 12.26
C SER A 174 7.09 -6.84 12.94
N GLU A 175 7.23 -5.67 12.25
CA GLU A 175 6.68 -4.40 12.75
C GLU A 175 5.16 -4.47 12.90
N VAL A 176 4.45 -5.01 11.90
CA VAL A 176 2.99 -5.14 11.95
C VAL A 176 2.55 -6.08 13.06
N LYS A 177 3.21 -7.24 13.21
CA LYS A 177 2.96 -8.16 14.34
C LYS A 177 3.13 -7.47 15.69
N LYS A 178 4.16 -6.61 15.82
CA LYS A 178 4.39 -5.83 17.03
C LYS A 178 3.21 -4.88 17.32
N TRP A 179 2.65 -4.20 16.31
CA TRP A 179 1.49 -3.31 16.51
C TRP A 179 0.29 -4.05 17.06
N PHE A 180 -0.02 -5.25 16.54
CA PHE A 180 -1.12 -6.08 17.03
C PHE A 180 -0.90 -6.52 18.47
N ARG A 181 0.31 -6.96 18.80
CA ARG A 181 0.69 -7.34 20.18
C ARG A 181 0.55 -6.16 21.15
N ASP A 182 1.11 -4.99 20.80
CA ASP A 182 1.07 -3.79 21.62
C ASP A 182 -0.36 -3.26 21.82
N ALA A 183 -1.26 -3.51 20.88
CA ALA A 183 -2.67 -3.21 20.95
C ALA A 183 -3.52 -4.32 21.62
N LYS A 184 -2.88 -5.39 22.15
CA LYS A 184 -3.53 -6.55 22.78
C LYS A 184 -4.52 -7.28 21.85
N LEU A 185 -4.21 -7.33 20.56
CA LEU A 185 -4.99 -8.05 19.56
C LEU A 185 -4.34 -9.42 19.28
N ARG A 186 -5.17 -10.46 19.18
CA ARG A 186 -4.73 -11.78 18.71
C ARG A 186 -4.85 -11.83 17.20
N ILE A 187 -3.73 -12.01 16.50
CA ILE A 187 -3.72 -12.20 15.05
C ILE A 187 -4.41 -13.52 14.72
N THR A 188 -5.36 -13.47 13.78
CA THR A 188 -6.07 -14.62 13.25
C THR A 188 -5.58 -15.00 11.86
N THR A 189 -5.18 -14.02 11.06
CA THR A 189 -4.65 -14.23 9.70
C THR A 189 -3.52 -13.23 9.44
N LEU A 190 -2.45 -13.70 8.80
CA LEU A 190 -1.39 -12.87 8.26
C LEU A 190 -0.99 -13.41 6.90
N LYS A 191 -1.04 -12.54 5.89
CA LYS A 191 -0.55 -12.82 4.54
C LYS A 191 0.42 -11.72 4.13
N GLU A 192 1.63 -12.13 3.80
CA GLU A 192 2.67 -11.26 3.26
C GLU A 192 2.90 -11.60 1.79
N ILE A 193 2.87 -10.58 0.95
CA ILE A 193 3.18 -10.64 -0.47
C ILE A 193 4.12 -9.50 -0.84
N GLU A 194 4.68 -9.52 -2.04
CA GLU A 194 5.63 -8.49 -2.47
C GLU A 194 5.06 -7.07 -2.38
N SER A 195 3.77 -6.87 -2.63
CA SER A 195 3.14 -5.56 -2.60
C SER A 195 2.80 -5.08 -1.19
N GLY A 196 2.43 -5.97 -0.28
CA GLY A 196 1.94 -5.57 1.04
C GLY A 196 1.75 -6.70 2.04
N ILE A 197 1.31 -6.31 3.20
CA ILE A 197 1.07 -7.17 4.36
C ILE A 197 -0.38 -6.98 4.78
N SER A 198 -1.17 -8.05 4.64
CA SER A 198 -2.55 -8.12 5.14
C SER A 198 -2.58 -8.83 6.48
N VAL A 199 -3.20 -8.22 7.47
CA VAL A 199 -3.32 -8.83 8.80
C VAL A 199 -4.73 -8.62 9.34
N THR A 200 -5.32 -9.68 9.84
CA THR A 200 -6.57 -9.63 10.62
C THR A 200 -6.30 -10.06 12.05
N GLY A 201 -6.89 -9.39 13.00
CA GLY A 201 -6.83 -9.76 14.41
C GLY A 201 -8.09 -9.40 15.17
N ILE A 202 -8.25 -10.05 16.31
CA ILE A 202 -9.42 -9.95 17.20
C ILE A 202 -9.00 -9.28 18.52
N LYS A 203 -9.84 -8.38 19.04
CA LYS A 203 -9.64 -7.72 20.34
C LYS A 203 -10.04 -8.68 21.46
N ARG A 204 -9.14 -8.89 22.40
CA ARG A 204 -9.37 -9.72 23.60
C ARG A 204 -10.20 -8.99 24.64
#